data_f1d3e12f2472c66210fe189920822700
#
_entry.id   f1d3e12f2472c66210fe189920822700
#
_cell.length_a   1.000
_cell.length_b   1.000
_cell.length_c   1.000
_cell.angle_alpha   90.00
_cell.angle_beta   90.00
_cell.angle_gamma   90.00
#
_symmetry.space_group_name_H-M   'P 1'
#
loop_
_entity.id
_entity.type
_entity.pdbx_description
1 polymer ?
#
loop_
_entity_poly.entity_id
_entity_poly.type
_entity_poly.pdbx_seq_one_letter_code
_entity_poly.pdbx_strand_id
1 'polypeptide(L)'
;MTCLAEWLLARRHFLGVTLIMASKPKLKVLFLCTGNSCRSQMAEGWARTLHADVIEAYSAGLETHGMNPSAIRVMAEAGVDIAGQHSKHLDELADLVFDYV
;
A
#
# COMPACT_ATOMS: atom_id res chain seq x y z
N MET A 1 1.32 -5.39 -11.39
CA MET A 1 2.31 -4.43 -10.85
C MET A 1 3.13 -3.74 -11.92
N THR A 2 3.01 -4.15 -13.17
CA THR A 2 3.70 -3.48 -14.29
C THR A 2 3.31 -2.01 -14.43
N CYS A 3 2.02 -1.70 -14.25
CA CYS A 3 1.56 -0.31 -14.33
C CYS A 3 2.25 0.61 -13.32
N LEU A 4 2.49 0.11 -12.12
CA LEU A 4 3.20 0.87 -11.10
C LEU A 4 4.66 1.10 -11.50
N ALA A 5 5.33 0.06 -12.03
CA ALA A 5 6.70 0.17 -12.48
C ALA A 5 6.84 1.19 -13.62
N GLU A 6 5.91 1.16 -14.57
CA GLU A 6 5.88 2.11 -15.67
C GLU A 6 5.67 3.53 -15.17
N TRP A 7 4.79 3.70 -14.19
CA TRP A 7 4.54 5.02 -13.60
C TRP A 7 5.78 5.57 -12.90
N LEU A 8 6.50 4.71 -12.16
CA LEU A 8 7.73 5.11 -11.49
C LEU A 8 8.83 5.50 -12.49
N LEU A 9 8.93 4.77 -13.59
CA LEU A 9 9.87 5.09 -14.66
C LEU A 9 9.52 6.42 -15.32
N ALA A 10 8.25 6.66 -15.60
CA ALA A 10 7.78 7.92 -16.16
C ALA A 10 8.13 9.09 -15.24
N ARG A 11 7.94 8.91 -13.95
CA ARG A 11 8.28 9.92 -12.96
C ARG A 11 9.79 10.23 -12.98
N ARG A 12 10.62 9.21 -13.07
CA ARG A 12 12.08 9.39 -13.17
C ARG A 12 12.44 10.13 -14.43
N HIS A 13 11.80 9.78 -15.54
CA HIS A 13 12.06 10.39 -16.83
C HIS A 13 11.79 11.90 -16.79
N PHE A 14 10.78 12.32 -16.06
CA PHE A 14 10.42 13.72 -15.92
C PHE A 14 10.99 14.39 -14.67
N LEU A 15 12.11 13.89 -14.16
CA LEU A 15 12.69 14.40 -12.91
C LEU A 15 12.94 15.90 -12.92
N GLY A 16 13.36 16.47 -14.05
CA GLY A 16 13.56 17.91 -14.19
C GLY A 16 12.30 18.74 -14.05
N VAL A 17 11.15 18.12 -14.29
CA VAL A 17 9.84 18.75 -14.18
C VAL A 17 9.19 18.47 -12.83
N THR A 18 9.74 17.50 -12.08
CA THR A 18 9.16 17.03 -10.81
C THR A 18 9.02 18.14 -9.79
N LEU A 19 9.93 19.11 -9.77
CA LEU A 19 9.85 20.23 -8.83
C LEU A 19 8.56 21.03 -9.03
N ILE A 20 8.13 21.20 -10.30
CA ILE A 20 6.90 21.90 -10.63
C ILE A 20 5.68 21.03 -10.30
N MET A 21 5.84 19.71 -10.38
CA MET A 21 4.78 18.74 -10.18
C MET A 21 4.87 18.05 -8.82
N ALA A 22 5.58 18.65 -7.86
CA ALA A 22 5.76 18.09 -6.53
C ALA A 22 4.45 17.88 -5.78
N SER A 23 3.42 18.64 -6.14
CA SER A 23 2.08 18.52 -5.56
C SER A 23 1.21 17.46 -6.23
N LYS A 24 1.75 16.68 -7.18
CA LYS A 24 1.00 15.64 -7.86
C LYS A 24 0.51 14.61 -6.83
N PRO A 25 -0.80 14.28 -6.83
CA PRO A 25 -1.33 13.34 -5.85
C PRO A 25 -0.73 11.96 -6.03
N LYS A 26 -0.60 11.24 -4.92
CA LYS A 26 -0.13 9.86 -4.93
C LYS A 26 -1.20 8.94 -5.53
N LEU A 27 -0.76 7.82 -6.07
CA LEU A 27 -1.66 6.77 -6.51
C LEU A 27 -2.22 6.05 -5.29
N LYS A 28 -3.53 5.87 -5.27
CA LYS A 28 -4.19 5.08 -4.24
C LYS A 28 -4.27 3.63 -4.68
N VAL A 29 -3.61 2.76 -3.94
CA VAL A 29 -3.52 1.34 -4.26
C VAL A 29 -4.11 0.52 -3.12
N LEU A 30 -5.06 -0.34 -3.45
CA LEU A 30 -5.69 -1.23 -2.49
C LEU A 30 -5.17 -2.65 -2.68
N PHE A 31 -4.65 -3.24 -1.62
CA PHE A 31 -4.30 -4.66 -1.56
C PHE A 31 -5.45 -5.40 -0.88
N LEU A 32 -6.08 -6.31 -1.59
CA LEU A 32 -7.27 -7.01 -1.12
C LEU A 32 -6.94 -8.49 -0.93
N CYS A 33 -7.33 -9.03 0.22
CA CYS A 33 -7.30 -10.47 0.46
C CYS A 33 -8.51 -10.85 1.32
N THR A 34 -8.67 -12.15 1.62
CA THR A 34 -9.87 -12.61 2.31
C THR A 34 -9.98 -12.04 3.72
N GLY A 35 -8.96 -12.21 4.54
CA GLY A 35 -9.03 -11.89 5.98
C GLY A 35 -8.40 -10.58 6.39
N ASN A 36 -7.66 -9.91 5.50
CA ASN A 36 -6.87 -8.73 5.80
C ASN A 36 -6.00 -8.90 7.06
N SER A 37 -5.41 -10.08 7.21
CA SER A 37 -4.60 -10.40 8.40
C SER A 37 -3.12 -10.63 8.09
N CYS A 38 -2.80 -11.07 6.89
CA CYS A 38 -1.44 -11.47 6.53
C CYS A 38 -1.00 -10.86 5.20
N ARG A 39 -1.36 -11.48 4.07
CA ARG A 39 -0.81 -11.11 2.76
C ARG A 39 -1.03 -9.66 2.38
N SER A 40 -2.25 -9.17 2.46
CA SER A 40 -2.53 -7.78 2.09
C SER A 40 -1.94 -6.79 3.08
N GLN A 41 -1.84 -7.15 4.34
CA GLN A 41 -1.19 -6.32 5.35
C GLN A 41 0.31 -6.21 5.08
N MET A 42 0.96 -7.30 4.73
CA MET A 42 2.37 -7.28 4.36
C MET A 42 2.60 -6.45 3.10
N ALA A 43 1.73 -6.61 2.10
CA ALA A 43 1.83 -5.83 0.87
C ALA A 43 1.68 -4.33 1.13
N GLU A 44 0.72 -3.96 1.97
CA GLU A 44 0.55 -2.55 2.38
C GLU A 44 1.82 -2.03 3.05
N GLY A 45 2.39 -2.81 3.97
CA GLY A 45 3.61 -2.43 4.69
C GLY A 45 4.79 -2.22 3.75
N TRP A 46 5.00 -3.12 2.81
CA TRP A 46 6.07 -2.99 1.83
C TRP A 46 5.87 -1.80 0.91
N ALA A 47 4.66 -1.59 0.40
CA ALA A 47 4.37 -0.46 -0.47
C ALA A 47 4.59 0.87 0.25
N ARG A 48 4.15 0.96 1.50
CA ARG A 48 4.33 2.14 2.32
C ARG A 48 5.81 2.42 2.61
N THR A 49 6.60 1.37 2.81
CA THR A 49 8.02 1.49 3.11
C THR A 49 8.84 1.86 1.87
N LEU A 50 8.56 1.21 0.74
CA LEU A 50 9.38 1.36 -0.45
C LEU A 50 8.92 2.50 -1.35
N HIS A 51 7.64 2.84 -1.36
CA HIS A 51 7.07 3.75 -2.33
C HIS A 51 6.12 4.79 -1.72
N ALA A 52 6.38 5.18 -0.48
CA ALA A 52 5.54 6.17 0.21
C ALA A 52 5.46 7.51 -0.54
N ASP A 53 6.45 7.82 -1.35
CA ASP A 53 6.49 9.06 -2.12
C ASP A 53 5.53 9.07 -3.31
N VAL A 54 5.11 7.90 -3.80
CA VAL A 54 4.28 7.80 -5.00
C VAL A 54 2.98 7.03 -4.77
N ILE A 55 2.89 6.24 -3.68
CA ILE A 55 1.75 5.39 -3.38
C ILE A 55 1.17 5.74 -2.02
N GLU A 56 -0.14 5.86 -2.00
CA GLU A 56 -0.94 5.84 -0.79
C GLU A 56 -1.53 4.44 -0.70
N ALA A 57 -0.97 3.61 0.19
CA ALA A 57 -1.29 2.18 0.24
C ALA A 57 -2.38 1.89 1.27
N TYR A 58 -3.30 1.04 0.86
CA TYR A 58 -4.39 0.55 1.70
C TYR A 58 -4.48 -0.96 1.60
N SER A 59 -5.05 -1.59 2.60
CA SER A 59 -5.40 -3.00 2.53
C SER A 59 -6.76 -3.23 3.16
N ALA A 60 -7.45 -4.26 2.71
CA ALA A 60 -8.76 -4.63 3.24
C ALA A 60 -9.03 -6.10 2.97
N GLY A 61 -10.08 -6.63 3.58
CA GLY A 61 -10.52 -7.99 3.38
C GLY A 61 -12.03 -8.07 3.24
N LEU A 62 -12.49 -9.23 2.80
CA LEU A 62 -13.92 -9.54 2.73
C LEU A 62 -14.44 -9.98 4.12
N GLU A 63 -13.52 -10.39 4.99
CA GLU A 63 -13.75 -10.72 6.39
C GLU A 63 -12.60 -10.12 7.18
N THR A 64 -12.78 -9.88 8.47
CA THR A 64 -11.69 -9.37 9.31
C THR A 64 -11.26 -10.44 10.30
N HIS A 65 -9.99 -10.86 10.21
CA HIS A 65 -9.44 -11.90 11.09
C HIS A 65 -8.43 -11.34 12.09
N GLY A 66 -8.27 -9.99 12.14
CA GLY A 66 -7.24 -9.37 12.97
C GLY A 66 -5.85 -9.49 12.35
N MET A 67 -4.88 -8.84 12.96
CA MET A 67 -3.49 -8.92 12.51
C MET A 67 -2.88 -10.25 12.92
N ASN A 68 -2.15 -10.87 12.00
CA ASN A 68 -1.45 -12.13 12.27
C ASN A 68 -0.12 -11.83 12.98
N PRO A 69 0.10 -12.33 14.19
CA PRO A 69 1.34 -12.05 14.92
C PRO A 69 2.59 -12.52 14.20
N SER A 70 2.52 -13.62 13.45
CA SER A 70 3.66 -14.12 12.69
C SER A 70 4.00 -13.17 11.53
N ALA A 71 3.00 -12.58 10.89
CA ALA A 71 3.23 -11.59 9.85
C ALA A 71 3.92 -10.35 10.42
N ILE A 72 3.46 -9.87 11.57
CA ILE A 72 4.07 -8.73 12.24
C ILE A 72 5.55 -9.01 12.55
N ARG A 73 5.84 -10.20 13.09
CA ARG A 73 7.20 -10.58 13.44
C ARG A 73 8.11 -10.70 12.23
N VAL A 74 7.66 -11.39 11.19
CA VAL A 74 8.44 -11.59 9.97
C VAL A 74 8.74 -10.26 9.28
N MET A 75 7.75 -9.38 9.23
CA MET A 75 7.94 -8.05 8.64
C MET A 75 8.91 -7.21 9.46
N ALA A 76 8.85 -7.29 10.78
CA ALA A 76 9.79 -6.58 11.65
C ALA A 76 11.23 -7.07 11.42
N GLU A 77 11.42 -8.38 11.21
CA GLU A 77 12.73 -8.94 10.88
C GLU A 77 13.26 -8.38 9.55
N ALA A 78 12.38 -8.08 8.64
CA ALA A 78 12.74 -7.46 7.35
C ALA A 78 12.87 -5.93 7.42
N GLY A 79 12.67 -5.35 8.59
CA GLY A 79 12.78 -3.90 8.78
C GLY A 79 11.51 -3.13 8.50
N VAL A 80 10.36 -3.81 8.39
CA VAL A 80 9.07 -3.17 8.12
C VAL A 80 8.14 -3.37 9.30
N ASP A 81 7.74 -2.27 9.93
CA ASP A 81 6.81 -2.31 11.07
C ASP A 81 5.37 -2.21 10.60
N ILE A 82 4.61 -3.29 10.75
CA ILE A 82 3.18 -3.30 10.45
C ILE A 82 2.32 -3.43 11.72
N ALA A 83 2.92 -3.34 12.89
CA ALA A 83 2.19 -3.49 14.15
C ALA A 83 1.11 -2.43 14.34
N GLY A 84 1.29 -1.25 13.73
CA GLY A 84 0.30 -0.18 13.79
C GLY A 84 -0.84 -0.30 12.78
N GLN A 85 -0.73 -1.22 11.84
CA GLN A 85 -1.80 -1.47 10.88
C GLN A 85 -2.91 -2.29 11.54
N HIS A 86 -4.11 -2.23 11.01
CA HIS A 86 -5.23 -3.00 11.55
C HIS A 86 -5.99 -3.70 10.43
N SER A 87 -6.58 -4.84 10.78
CA SER A 87 -7.43 -5.61 9.88
C SER A 87 -8.75 -4.85 9.67
N LYS A 88 -9.15 -4.67 8.43
CA LYS A 88 -10.37 -3.91 8.12
C LYS A 88 -11.14 -4.53 6.97
N HIS A 89 -12.45 -4.38 7.06
CA HIS A 89 -13.35 -4.83 6.00
C HIS A 89 -13.34 -3.82 4.86
N LEU A 90 -13.54 -4.32 3.64
CA LEU A 90 -13.59 -3.48 2.45
C LEU A 90 -14.58 -2.33 2.59
N ASP A 91 -15.71 -2.55 3.26
CA ASP A 91 -16.73 -1.52 3.46
C ASP A 91 -16.22 -0.28 4.20
N GLU A 92 -15.19 -0.42 5.01
CA GLU A 92 -14.59 0.72 5.72
C GLU A 92 -13.89 1.69 4.77
N LEU A 93 -13.58 1.23 3.56
CA LEU A 93 -12.91 2.02 2.55
C LEU A 93 -13.85 2.41 1.40
N ALA A 94 -15.17 2.29 1.59
CA ALA A 94 -16.16 2.50 0.55
C ALA A 94 -16.18 3.92 -0.02
N ASP A 95 -15.76 4.90 0.77
CA ASP A 95 -15.73 6.29 0.33
C ASP A 95 -14.51 6.65 -0.51
N LEU A 96 -13.57 5.74 -0.64
CA LEU A 96 -12.33 5.97 -1.37
C LEU A 96 -12.41 5.43 -2.79
N VAL A 97 -11.78 6.14 -3.70
CA VAL A 97 -11.63 5.70 -5.09
C VAL A 97 -10.17 5.31 -5.28
N PHE A 98 -9.94 4.06 -5.70
CA PHE A 98 -8.59 3.55 -5.88
C PHE A 98 -8.18 3.58 -7.33
N ASP A 99 -6.91 3.89 -7.56
CA ASP A 99 -6.34 3.86 -8.91
C ASP A 99 -6.05 2.41 -9.32
N TYR A 100 -5.66 1.56 -8.34
CA TYR A 100 -5.38 0.14 -8.57
C TYR A 100 -5.87 -0.70 -7.39
N VAL A 101 -6.32 -1.90 -7.72
CA VAL A 101 -6.74 -2.90 -6.74
C VAL A 101 -6.00 -4.20 -7.00
#